data_4217499f10b7d87f4fed9628061e23b9
#
_entry.id   4217499f10b7d87f4fed9628061e23b9
#
_cell.length_a   1.000
_cell.length_b   1.000
_cell.length_c   1.000
_cell.angle_alpha   90.00
_cell.angle_beta   90.00
_cell.angle_gamma   90.00
#
_symmetry.space_group_name_H-M   'P 1'
#
loop_
_entity.id
_entity.type
_entity.pdbx_description
1 polymer ?
#
loop_
_entity_poly.entity_id
_entity_poly.type
_entity_poly.pdbx_seq_one_letter_code
_entity_poly.pdbx_strand_id
1 'polypeptide(L)' 'MGYITSIMSLTKKITPQQDKFVMFLVYGHDGEPCSQTEAAKLAGYADPGNYASRLMNVNEYPLVVAHYEDLS' A
#
# COMPACT_ATOMS: atom_id res chain seq x y z
N MET A 1 -16.97 -22.95 -4.11
CA MET A 1 -16.08 -22.01 -3.41
C MET A 1 -15.19 -21.19 -4.31
N GLY A 2 -15.10 -21.54 -5.59
CA GLY A 2 -14.30 -20.79 -6.52
C GLY A 2 -14.73 -19.33 -6.66
N TYR A 3 -16.02 -19.09 -6.54
CA TYR A 3 -16.53 -17.73 -6.65
C TYR A 3 -16.03 -16.83 -5.52
N ILE A 4 -15.83 -17.37 -4.33
CA ILE A 4 -15.29 -16.60 -3.22
C ILE A 4 -13.86 -16.20 -3.51
N THR A 5 -13.07 -17.12 -4.06
CA THR A 5 -11.71 -16.86 -4.45
C THR A 5 -11.65 -15.77 -5.52
N SER A 6 -12.57 -15.82 -6.48
CA SER A 6 -12.64 -14.82 -7.54
C SER A 6 -12.94 -13.44 -6.99
N ILE A 7 -13.85 -13.33 -6.04
CA ILE A 7 -14.16 -12.05 -5.41
C ILE A 7 -12.95 -11.49 -4.70
N MET A 8 -12.22 -12.31 -3.98
CA MET A 8 -11.02 -11.87 -3.29
C MET A 8 -9.94 -11.42 -4.28
N SER A 9 -9.82 -12.11 -5.40
CA SER A 9 -8.88 -11.69 -6.45
C SER A 9 -9.24 -10.31 -6.99
N LEU A 10 -10.53 -10.03 -7.15
CA LEU A 10 -10.97 -8.74 -7.64
C LEU A 10 -10.69 -7.60 -6.65
N THR A 11 -10.77 -7.88 -5.35
CA THR A 11 -10.52 -6.86 -4.34
C THR A 11 -9.04 -6.58 -4.13
N LYS A 12 -8.17 -7.49 -4.57
CA LYS A 12 -6.73 -7.33 -4.41
C LYS A 12 -6.08 -6.87 -5.70
N LYS A 13 -6.50 -5.71 -6.15
CA LYS A 13 -6.02 -5.15 -7.42
C LYS A 13 -4.95 -4.09 -7.23
N ILE A 14 -4.09 -4.27 -6.25
CA ILE A 14 -2.95 -3.39 -6.07
C ILE A 14 -1.71 -4.05 -6.66
N THR A 15 -0.74 -3.21 -7.05
CA THR A 15 0.51 -3.71 -7.60
C THR A 15 1.43 -4.19 -6.49
N PRO A 16 2.42 -5.05 -6.81
CA PRO A 16 3.41 -5.43 -5.80
C PRO A 16 4.14 -4.24 -5.18
N GLN A 17 4.37 -3.18 -5.94
CA GLN A 17 5.01 -1.98 -5.42
C GLN A 17 4.11 -1.25 -4.42
N GLN A 18 2.81 -1.17 -4.72
CA GLN A 18 1.84 -0.59 -3.80
C GLN A 18 1.74 -1.41 -2.52
N ASP A 19 1.76 -2.74 -2.65
CA ASP A 19 1.75 -3.62 -1.49
C ASP A 19 2.97 -3.38 -0.60
N LYS A 20 4.15 -3.26 -1.18
CA LYS A 20 5.37 -2.96 -0.42
C LYS A 20 5.25 -1.64 0.32
N PHE A 21 4.72 -0.62 -0.32
CA PHE A 21 4.49 0.67 0.32
C PHE A 21 3.65 0.50 1.59
N VAL A 22 2.53 -0.21 1.48
CA VAL A 22 1.63 -0.44 2.61
C VAL A 22 2.32 -1.26 3.70
N MET A 23 3.06 -2.29 3.31
CA MET A 23 3.76 -3.14 4.28
C MET A 23 4.79 -2.35 5.09
N PHE A 24 5.59 -1.51 4.43
CA PHE A 24 6.54 -0.67 5.14
C PHE A 24 5.85 0.34 6.03
N LEU A 25 4.73 0.89 5.57
CA LEU A 25 3.99 1.88 6.34
C LEU A 25 3.37 1.27 7.60
N VAL A 26 2.86 0.05 7.52
CA VAL A 26 2.20 -0.63 8.64
C VAL A 26 3.22 -1.24 9.60
N TYR A 27 4.20 -1.95 9.05
CA TYR A 27 5.12 -2.75 9.87
C TYR A 27 6.47 -2.08 10.12
N GLY A 28 6.78 -1.04 9.35
CA GLY A 28 8.06 -0.38 9.50
C GLY A 28 9.19 -1.09 8.76
N HIS A 29 10.41 -0.64 9.01
CA HIS A 29 11.62 -1.17 8.38
C HIS A 29 12.69 -1.28 9.44
N ASP A 30 13.36 -2.43 9.51
CA ASP A 30 14.43 -2.70 10.48
C ASP A 30 14.00 -2.38 11.92
N GLY A 31 12.76 -2.69 12.26
CA GLY A 31 12.24 -2.49 13.60
C GLY A 31 11.84 -1.07 13.93
N GLU A 32 11.85 -0.16 12.96
CA GLU A 32 11.48 1.23 13.16
C GLU A 32 10.32 1.63 12.28
N PRO A 33 9.45 2.52 12.76
CA PRO A 33 8.33 2.98 11.93
C PRO A 33 8.83 3.80 10.75
N CYS A 34 8.12 3.69 9.63
CA CYS A 34 8.42 4.45 8.43
C CYS A 34 7.42 5.58 8.28
N SER A 35 7.89 6.75 7.86
CA SER A 35 7.00 7.80 7.38
C SER A 35 6.43 7.38 6.03
N GLN A 36 5.38 8.06 5.58
CA GLN A 36 4.81 7.77 4.27
C GLN A 36 5.84 7.93 3.16
N THR A 37 6.65 8.98 3.22
CA THR A 37 7.68 9.22 2.23
C THR A 37 8.75 8.12 2.25
N GLU A 38 9.15 7.69 3.43
CA GLU A 38 10.11 6.60 3.55
C GLU A 38 9.57 5.29 3.01
N ALA A 39 8.33 4.98 3.32
CA ALA A 39 7.70 3.77 2.83
C ALA A 39 7.66 3.75 1.30
N ALA A 40 7.33 4.89 0.69
CA ALA A 40 7.31 5.00 -0.77
C ALA A 40 8.72 4.85 -1.35
N LYS A 41 9.72 5.43 -0.70
CA LYS A 41 11.10 5.31 -1.14
C LYS A 41 11.56 3.86 -1.09
N LEU A 42 11.29 3.16 0.00
CA LEU A 42 11.68 1.76 0.16
C LEU A 42 10.92 0.86 -0.80
N ALA A 43 9.71 1.23 -1.17
CA ALA A 43 8.93 0.48 -2.16
C ALA A 43 9.44 0.69 -3.59
N GLY A 44 10.35 1.64 -3.80
CA GLY A 44 10.97 1.84 -5.11
C GLY A 44 10.32 2.91 -5.97
N TYR A 45 9.53 3.80 -5.39
CA TYR A 45 8.94 4.89 -6.16
C TYR A 45 9.99 5.94 -6.49
N ALA A 46 9.98 6.41 -7.74
CA ALA A 46 10.97 7.38 -8.22
C ALA A 46 10.80 8.76 -7.58
N ASP A 47 9.55 9.09 -7.21
CA ASP A 47 9.25 10.39 -6.58
C ASP A 47 8.47 10.11 -5.29
N PRO A 48 9.16 9.64 -4.24
CA PRO A 48 8.48 9.17 -3.05
C PRO A 48 7.66 10.24 -2.33
N GLY A 49 8.15 11.48 -2.28
CA GLY A 49 7.41 12.55 -1.63
C GLY A 49 6.06 12.83 -2.27
N ASN A 50 6.02 12.81 -3.60
CA ASN A 50 4.79 13.03 -4.34
C ASN A 50 3.86 11.83 -4.23
N TYR A 51 4.39 10.62 -4.43
CA TYR A 51 3.56 9.42 -4.41
C TYR A 51 3.04 9.09 -3.00
N ALA A 52 3.81 9.41 -1.96
CA ALA A 52 3.39 9.10 -0.60
C ALA A 52 2.03 9.72 -0.27
N SER A 53 1.84 10.99 -0.58
CA SER A 53 0.57 11.66 -0.31
C SER A 53 -0.53 11.18 -1.26
N ARG A 54 -0.20 10.87 -2.51
CA ARG A 54 -1.18 10.40 -3.47
C ARG A 54 -1.67 8.99 -3.16
N LEU A 55 -0.77 8.11 -2.76
CA LEU A 55 -1.13 6.72 -2.45
C LEU A 55 -2.08 6.61 -1.25
N MET A 56 -2.00 7.56 -0.34
CA MET A 56 -2.90 7.61 0.82
C MET A 56 -4.17 8.41 0.56
N ASN A 57 -4.35 8.90 -0.66
CA ASN A 57 -5.55 9.62 -1.04
C ASN A 57 -6.61 8.61 -1.52
N VAL A 58 -7.68 8.48 -0.75
CA VAL A 58 -8.73 7.50 -1.05
C VAL A 58 -9.41 7.76 -2.38
N ASN A 59 -9.39 8.99 -2.87
CA ASN A 59 -9.99 9.34 -4.15
C ASN A 59 -9.15 8.86 -5.33
N GLU A 60 -7.83 8.80 -5.16
CA GLU A 60 -6.93 8.35 -6.22
C GLU A 60 -6.63 6.85 -6.13
N TYR A 61 -6.39 6.37 -4.92
CA TYR A 61 -5.97 4.99 -4.71
C TYR A 61 -6.81 4.33 -3.61
N PRO A 62 -8.11 4.14 -3.86
CA PRO A 62 -8.98 3.58 -2.81
C PRO A 62 -8.57 2.19 -2.36
N LEU A 63 -8.03 1.37 -3.27
CA LEU A 63 -7.62 0.01 -2.90
C LEU A 63 -6.36 0.00 -2.05
N VAL A 64 -5.45 0.95 -2.26
CA VAL A 64 -4.26 1.07 -1.43
C VAL A 64 -4.64 1.51 -0.02
N VAL A 65 -5.52 2.48 0.09
CA VAL A 65 -6.00 2.96 1.40
C VAL A 65 -6.74 1.85 2.13
N ALA A 66 -7.60 1.11 1.43
CA ALA A 66 -8.32 0.00 2.02
C ALA A 66 -7.37 -1.09 2.52
N HIS A 67 -6.33 -1.39 1.75
CA HIS A 67 -5.33 -2.37 2.13
C HIS A 67 -4.57 -1.93 3.37
N TYR A 68 -4.21 -0.66 3.43
CA TYR A 68 -3.56 -0.09 4.61
C TYR A 68 -4.44 -0.23 5.85
N GLU A 69 -5.71 0.15 5.73
CA GLU A 69 -6.64 0.06 6.85
C GLU A 69 -6.87 -1.38 7.30
N ASP A 70 -6.85 -2.31 6.36
CA ASP A 70 -7.06 -3.71 6.65
C ASP A 70 -5.91 -4.30 7.46
N LEU A 71 -4.69 -3.84 7.22
CA LEU A 71 -3.50 -4.32 7.92
C LEU A 71 -3.21 -3.58 9.22
N SER A 72 -3.70 -2.37 9.38
CA SER A 72 -3.40 -1.55 10.56
C SER A 72 -4.35 -1.75 11.77
#